data_c3209b3641fd3c66198f6ab0e4544c0b
#
_entry.id   c3209b3641fd3c66198f6ab0e4544c0b
#
_cell.length_a   1.000
_cell.length_b   1.000
_cell.length_c   1.000
_cell.angle_alpha   90.00
_cell.angle_beta   90.00
_cell.angle_gamma   90.00
#
_symmetry.space_group_name_H-M   'P 1'
#
loop_
_entity.id
_entity.type
_entity.pdbx_description
1 polymer ?
#
loop_
_entity_poly.entity_id
_entity_poly.type
_entity_poly.pdbx_seq_one_letter_code
_entity_poly.pdbx_strand_id
1 'polypeptide(L)'
;TAVFDFNFMGGSMGMAAGEAIVSACDFAKKNYLPLIIFSSSGGARMQEGILSLMQMPRTVIAINAFGKTNLPFISVLTDPTTGGVSASFAMLGDIIIAEKNATIGFAGSRVIEETIKEKLPQNFKKSE
;
A
#
# COMPACT_ATOMS: atom_id res chain seq x y z
N THR A 1 0.58 1.74 -14.89
CA THR A 1 1.42 1.46 -13.71
C THR A 1 1.49 2.69 -12.83
N ALA A 2 1.36 2.51 -11.50
CA ALA A 2 1.60 3.51 -10.48
C ALA A 2 2.76 3.05 -9.58
N VAL A 3 3.58 3.98 -9.11
CA VAL A 3 4.77 3.67 -8.29
C VAL A 3 4.85 4.65 -7.13
N PHE A 4 5.01 4.13 -5.92
CA PHE A 4 5.32 4.93 -4.74
C PHE A 4 6.80 5.25 -4.68
N ASP A 5 7.15 6.50 -4.38
CA ASP A 5 8.52 6.90 -4.09
C ASP A 5 8.71 7.00 -2.57
N PHE A 6 9.48 6.09 -2.01
CA PHE A 6 9.76 6.09 -0.57
C PHE A 6 10.60 7.29 -0.12
N ASN A 7 11.41 7.87 -1.01
CA ASN A 7 12.21 9.05 -0.68
C ASN A 7 11.33 10.29 -0.43
N PHE A 8 10.11 10.30 -0.98
CA PHE A 8 9.16 11.36 -0.69
C PHE A 8 8.33 11.01 0.56
N MET A 9 8.68 11.60 1.68
CA MET A 9 7.98 11.48 2.96
C MET A 9 7.73 10.02 3.41
N GLY A 10 8.71 9.13 3.20
CA GLY A 10 8.59 7.70 3.54
C GLY A 10 7.53 6.96 2.74
N GLY A 11 7.22 7.41 1.52
CA GLY A 11 6.14 6.86 0.70
C GLY A 11 4.75 6.97 1.34
N SER A 12 4.59 7.82 2.35
CA SER A 12 3.36 7.88 3.14
C SER A 12 2.15 8.32 2.32
N MET A 13 1.02 7.62 2.52
CA MET A 13 -0.23 7.88 1.81
C MET A 13 -0.97 9.07 2.44
N GLY A 14 -0.96 10.20 1.75
CA GLY A 14 -1.81 11.36 2.00
C GLY A 14 -2.87 11.53 0.92
N MET A 15 -3.57 12.68 0.93
CA MET A 15 -4.64 12.97 -0.03
C MET A 15 -4.19 12.86 -1.48
N ALA A 16 -3.02 13.41 -1.82
CA ALA A 16 -2.49 13.38 -3.18
C ALA A 16 -2.20 11.95 -3.65
N ALA A 17 -1.62 11.09 -2.77
CA ALA A 17 -1.36 9.70 -3.10
C ALA A 17 -2.67 8.91 -3.26
N GLY A 18 -3.65 9.14 -2.38
CA GLY A 18 -4.98 8.54 -2.50
C GLY A 18 -5.67 8.93 -3.80
N GLU A 19 -5.62 10.22 -4.19
CA GLU A 19 -6.14 10.70 -5.47
C GLU A 19 -5.42 10.05 -6.66
N ALA A 20 -4.11 9.92 -6.61
CA ALA A 20 -3.33 9.28 -7.68
C ALA A 20 -3.75 7.82 -7.90
N ILE A 21 -4.03 7.06 -6.82
CA ILE A 21 -4.52 5.69 -6.92
C ILE A 21 -5.91 5.65 -7.54
N VAL A 22 -6.83 6.51 -7.09
CA VAL A 22 -8.19 6.61 -7.66
C VAL A 22 -8.12 6.93 -9.14
N SER A 23 -7.33 7.94 -9.50
CA SER A 23 -7.12 8.34 -10.90
C SER A 23 -6.50 7.23 -11.75
N ALA A 24 -5.57 6.45 -11.18
CA ALA A 24 -4.97 5.31 -11.88
C ALA A 24 -6.02 4.19 -12.14
N CYS A 25 -6.89 3.92 -11.17
CA CYS A 25 -8.01 2.98 -11.34
C CYS A 25 -8.96 3.45 -12.45
N ASP A 26 -9.36 4.71 -12.42
CA ASP A 26 -10.29 5.27 -13.41
C ASP A 26 -9.67 5.30 -14.82
N PHE A 27 -8.39 5.66 -14.92
CA PHE A 27 -7.65 5.62 -16.18
C PHE A 27 -7.55 4.20 -16.74
N ALA A 28 -7.16 3.23 -15.90
CA ALA A 28 -7.04 1.84 -16.31
C ALA A 28 -8.40 1.27 -16.77
N LYS A 29 -9.46 1.54 -16.00
CA LYS A 29 -10.84 1.16 -16.34
C LYS A 29 -11.28 1.75 -17.68
N LYS A 30 -11.10 3.07 -17.88
CA LYS A 30 -11.51 3.78 -19.10
C LYS A 30 -10.81 3.28 -20.35
N ASN A 31 -9.56 2.85 -20.22
CA ASN A 31 -8.74 2.39 -21.35
C ASN A 31 -8.65 0.86 -21.47
N TYR A 32 -9.40 0.11 -20.66
CA TYR A 32 -9.37 -1.37 -20.64
C TYR A 32 -7.96 -1.94 -20.42
N LEU A 33 -7.21 -1.36 -19.47
CA LEU A 33 -5.84 -1.75 -19.16
C LEU A 33 -5.74 -2.44 -17.79
N PRO A 34 -4.82 -3.39 -17.62
CA PRO A 34 -4.49 -3.90 -16.28
C PRO A 34 -3.90 -2.79 -15.40
N LEU A 35 -4.13 -2.90 -14.10
CA LEU A 35 -3.56 -1.98 -13.11
C LEU A 35 -2.39 -2.67 -12.40
N ILE A 36 -1.24 -2.00 -12.36
CA ILE A 36 -0.07 -2.47 -11.60
C ILE A 36 0.35 -1.34 -10.65
N ILE A 37 0.43 -1.64 -9.35
CA ILE A 37 0.87 -0.67 -8.34
C ILE A 37 2.07 -1.24 -7.59
N PHE A 38 3.19 -0.50 -7.62
CA PHE A 38 4.36 -0.76 -6.79
C PHE A 38 4.24 0.06 -5.51
N SER A 39 4.10 -0.62 -4.38
CA SER A 39 3.93 -0.01 -3.07
C SER A 39 5.26 0.00 -2.31
N SER A 40 5.69 1.19 -1.88
CA SER A 40 6.79 1.37 -0.94
C SER A 40 6.39 2.46 0.05
N SER A 41 5.98 2.08 1.28
CA SER A 41 5.31 3.02 2.17
C SER A 41 5.39 2.64 3.65
N GLY A 42 5.60 3.64 4.48
CA GLY A 42 5.44 3.55 5.93
C GLY A 42 3.99 3.60 6.42
N GLY A 43 3.01 3.85 5.53
CA GLY A 43 1.59 3.87 5.87
C GLY A 43 0.90 5.22 5.64
N ALA A 44 -0.16 5.51 6.42
CA ALA A 44 -0.89 6.77 6.33
C ALA A 44 -0.05 7.96 6.80
N ARG A 45 -0.12 9.08 6.08
CA ARG A 45 0.66 10.29 6.37
C ARG A 45 0.15 11.00 7.62
N MET A 46 0.91 10.94 8.71
CA MET A 46 0.52 11.54 9.99
C MET A 46 0.30 13.06 9.91
N GLN A 47 1.06 13.76 9.08
CA GLN A 47 0.98 15.21 8.92
C GLN A 47 -0.37 15.69 8.36
N GLU A 48 -1.11 14.81 7.68
CA GLU A 48 -2.45 15.10 7.14
C GLU A 48 -3.58 14.61 8.06
N GLY A 49 -3.25 14.03 9.22
CA GLY A 49 -4.22 13.60 10.23
C GLY A 49 -5.31 12.67 9.69
N ILE A 50 -6.56 12.97 10.02
CA ILE A 50 -7.72 12.16 9.61
C ILE A 50 -7.88 12.05 8.09
N LEU A 51 -7.42 13.05 7.32
CA LEU A 51 -7.54 13.05 5.87
C LEU A 51 -6.71 11.93 5.24
N SER A 52 -5.53 11.62 5.82
CA SER A 52 -4.73 10.49 5.36
C SER A 52 -5.37 9.15 5.69
N LEU A 53 -6.03 9.03 6.85
CA LEU A 53 -6.75 7.81 7.23
C LEU A 53 -7.95 7.57 6.29
N MET A 54 -8.63 8.62 5.86
CA MET A 54 -9.74 8.53 4.91
C MET A 54 -9.30 8.06 3.50
N GLN A 55 -8.01 8.10 3.19
CA GLN A 55 -7.52 7.54 1.93
C GLN A 55 -7.58 6.00 1.92
N MET A 56 -7.53 5.34 3.08
CA MET A 56 -7.66 3.88 3.15
C MET A 56 -8.99 3.40 2.56
N PRO A 57 -10.17 3.78 3.10
CA PRO A 57 -11.44 3.36 2.51
C PRO A 57 -11.63 3.89 1.08
N ARG A 58 -11.12 5.09 0.76
CA ARG A 58 -11.22 5.67 -0.57
C ARG A 58 -10.52 4.83 -1.63
N THR A 59 -9.29 4.40 -1.36
CA THR A 59 -8.52 3.55 -2.27
C THR A 59 -9.12 2.15 -2.38
N VAL A 60 -9.60 1.57 -1.28
CA VAL A 60 -10.32 0.29 -1.28
C VAL A 60 -11.56 0.34 -2.17
N ILE A 61 -12.35 1.41 -2.08
CA ILE A 61 -13.54 1.60 -2.93
C ILE A 61 -13.14 1.69 -4.41
N ALA A 62 -12.06 2.40 -4.73
CA ALA A 62 -11.57 2.54 -6.10
C ALA A 62 -11.10 1.20 -6.68
N ILE A 63 -10.31 0.43 -5.94
CA ILE A 63 -9.86 -0.91 -6.35
C ILE A 63 -11.06 -1.86 -6.51
N ASN A 64 -12.01 -1.85 -5.59
CA ASN A 64 -13.21 -2.67 -5.70
C ASN A 64 -14.07 -2.30 -6.92
N ALA A 65 -14.18 -1.01 -7.23
CA ALA A 65 -14.86 -0.54 -8.44
C ALA A 65 -14.09 -0.95 -9.73
N PHE A 66 -12.76 -0.96 -9.69
CA PHE A 66 -11.91 -1.47 -10.77
C PHE A 66 -12.10 -2.97 -10.96
N GLY A 67 -12.12 -3.78 -9.90
CA GLY A 67 -12.30 -5.23 -9.95
C GLY A 67 -13.59 -5.67 -10.67
N LYS A 68 -14.63 -4.83 -10.68
CA LYS A 68 -15.87 -5.11 -11.44
C LYS A 68 -15.69 -5.10 -12.96
N THR A 69 -14.54 -4.65 -13.45
CA THR A 69 -14.21 -4.65 -14.89
C THR A 69 -13.64 -5.97 -15.40
N ASN A 70 -13.34 -6.92 -14.51
CA ASN A 70 -12.62 -8.16 -14.79
C ASN A 70 -11.20 -7.93 -15.36
N LEU A 71 -10.63 -6.74 -15.15
CA LEU A 71 -9.25 -6.46 -15.51
C LEU A 71 -8.35 -6.73 -14.30
N PRO A 72 -7.16 -7.33 -14.49
CA PRO A 72 -6.33 -7.73 -13.37
C PRO A 72 -5.70 -6.51 -12.67
N PHE A 73 -5.74 -6.54 -11.33
CA PHE A 73 -4.96 -5.68 -10.47
C PHE A 73 -3.76 -6.46 -9.91
N ILE A 74 -2.57 -6.04 -10.25
CA ILE A 74 -1.30 -6.62 -9.77
C ILE A 74 -0.71 -5.68 -8.73
N SER A 75 -0.58 -6.15 -7.50
CA SER A 75 0.06 -5.42 -6.41
C SER A 75 1.47 -5.93 -6.19
N VAL A 76 2.44 -5.03 -6.30
CA VAL A 76 3.86 -5.33 -6.04
C VAL A 76 4.27 -4.65 -4.75
N LEU A 77 4.56 -5.44 -3.73
CA LEU A 77 4.93 -4.98 -2.40
C LEU A 77 6.45 -4.87 -2.30
N THR A 78 6.99 -3.66 -2.27
CA THR A 78 8.43 -3.43 -2.11
C THR A 78 8.77 -3.02 -0.67
N ASP A 79 10.05 -2.94 -0.34
CA ASP A 79 10.51 -2.66 1.02
C ASP A 79 10.51 -1.14 1.32
N PRO A 80 9.83 -0.70 2.40
CA PRO A 80 8.79 -1.39 3.17
C PRO A 80 7.38 -1.19 2.61
N THR A 81 6.45 -2.09 2.88
CA THR A 81 5.02 -1.86 2.67
C THR A 81 4.26 -2.14 3.96
N THR A 82 3.92 -1.07 4.70
CA THR A 82 3.38 -1.17 6.05
C THR A 82 2.19 -0.23 6.30
N GLY A 83 1.60 -0.34 7.48
CA GLY A 83 0.59 0.56 8.01
C GLY A 83 -0.69 0.64 7.18
N GLY A 84 -1.19 1.85 6.97
CA GLY A 84 -2.43 2.09 6.24
C GLY A 84 -2.39 1.69 4.76
N VAL A 85 -1.21 1.55 4.16
CA VAL A 85 -1.06 1.10 2.77
C VAL A 85 -1.26 -0.41 2.68
N SER A 86 -0.59 -1.20 3.53
CA SER A 86 -0.82 -2.65 3.59
C SER A 86 -2.22 -3.01 4.06
N ALA A 87 -2.78 -2.22 5.00
CA ALA A 87 -4.15 -2.42 5.50
C ALA A 87 -5.25 -1.89 4.56
N SER A 88 -4.91 -1.50 3.34
CA SER A 88 -5.88 -1.01 2.35
C SER A 88 -5.62 -1.63 0.98
N PHE A 89 -5.41 -0.82 -0.04
CA PHE A 89 -5.34 -1.26 -1.44
C PHE A 89 -4.21 -2.27 -1.74
N ALA A 90 -3.08 -2.20 -1.03
CA ALA A 90 -1.90 -3.00 -1.38
C ALA A 90 -2.12 -4.52 -1.21
N MET A 91 -3.03 -4.93 -0.32
CA MET A 91 -3.39 -6.34 -0.11
C MET A 91 -4.64 -6.79 -0.88
N LEU A 92 -5.12 -5.98 -1.83
CA LEU A 92 -6.32 -6.27 -2.63
C LEU A 92 -6.00 -6.69 -4.07
N GLY A 93 -4.74 -6.97 -4.39
CA GLY A 93 -4.36 -7.43 -5.72
C GLY A 93 -4.95 -8.80 -6.06
N ASP A 94 -5.37 -8.98 -7.30
CA ASP A 94 -5.69 -10.32 -7.85
C ASP A 94 -4.42 -11.18 -7.89
N ILE A 95 -3.28 -10.53 -8.12
CA ILE A 95 -1.94 -11.11 -8.00
C ILE A 95 -1.13 -10.20 -7.08
N ILE A 96 -0.54 -10.79 -6.04
CA ILE A 96 0.33 -10.09 -5.09
C ILE A 96 1.73 -10.64 -5.23
N ILE A 97 2.68 -9.76 -5.54
CA ILE A 97 4.10 -10.10 -5.67
C ILE A 97 4.83 -9.31 -4.59
N ALA A 98 5.74 -9.96 -3.87
CA ALA A 98 6.56 -9.30 -2.87
C ALA A 98 8.03 -9.29 -3.29
N GLU A 99 8.70 -8.16 -3.10
CA GLU A 99 10.16 -8.07 -3.19
C GLU A 99 10.80 -8.95 -2.11
N LYS A 100 11.84 -9.68 -2.47
CA LYS A 100 12.52 -10.56 -1.52
C LYS A 100 13.09 -9.76 -0.33
N ASN A 101 12.87 -10.24 0.88
CA ASN A 101 13.26 -9.62 2.13
C ASN A 101 12.56 -8.25 2.43
N ALA A 102 11.53 -7.89 1.70
CA ALA A 102 10.75 -6.69 2.01
C ALA A 102 10.04 -6.82 3.36
N THR A 103 9.99 -5.71 4.08
CA THR A 103 9.23 -5.60 5.33
C THR A 103 7.77 -5.36 5.00
N ILE A 104 6.92 -6.37 5.22
CA ILE A 104 5.50 -6.29 4.91
C ILE A 104 4.69 -6.56 6.17
N GLY A 105 3.75 -5.68 6.49
CA GLY A 105 2.90 -5.87 7.67
C GLY A 105 2.15 -4.59 8.05
N PHE A 106 1.30 -4.66 9.07
CA PHE A 106 0.59 -3.47 9.54
C PHE A 106 1.50 -2.57 10.37
N ALA A 107 1.96 -3.03 11.54
CA ALA A 107 2.87 -2.27 12.37
C ALA A 107 4.33 -2.56 11.99
N GLY A 108 5.19 -1.54 11.96
CA GLY A 108 6.63 -1.71 11.82
C GLY A 108 7.23 -2.46 13.00
N SER A 109 8.36 -3.16 12.79
CA SER A 109 9.03 -3.97 13.83
C SER A 109 9.32 -3.15 15.09
N ARG A 110 9.82 -1.92 14.94
CA ARG A 110 10.10 -1.02 16.05
C ARG A 110 8.87 -0.74 16.93
N VAL A 111 7.72 -0.47 16.31
CA VAL A 111 6.47 -0.18 17.05
C VAL A 111 6.04 -1.40 17.86
N ILE A 112 6.20 -2.59 17.28
CA ILE A 112 5.86 -3.85 17.97
C ILE A 112 6.79 -4.06 19.16
N GLU A 113 8.12 -3.96 18.97
CA GLU A 113 9.10 -4.13 20.04
C GLU A 113 8.89 -3.14 21.20
N GLU A 114 8.58 -1.87 20.89
CA GLU A 114 8.28 -0.85 21.89
C GLU A 114 6.98 -1.15 22.66
N THR A 115 6.01 -1.80 21.99
CA THR A 115 4.70 -2.13 22.60
C THR A 115 4.77 -3.37 23.47
N ILE A 116 5.37 -4.45 22.97
CA ILE A 116 5.47 -5.73 23.71
C ILE A 116 6.68 -5.79 24.65
N LYS A 117 7.62 -4.83 24.51
CA LYS A 117 8.89 -4.75 25.26
C LYS A 117 9.80 -5.99 25.12
N GLU A 118 9.69 -6.66 24.00
CA GLU A 118 10.49 -7.82 23.62
C GLU A 118 11.15 -7.61 22.25
N LYS A 119 12.34 -8.20 22.06
CA LYS A 119 13.00 -8.18 20.75
C LYS A 119 12.34 -9.18 19.81
N LEU A 120 12.08 -8.75 18.60
CA LEU A 120 11.51 -9.61 17.57
C LEU A 120 12.57 -10.56 16.99
N PRO A 121 12.16 -11.76 16.55
CA PRO A 121 13.04 -12.67 15.82
C PRO A 121 13.66 -12.00 14.59
N GLN A 122 14.88 -12.45 14.22
CA GLN A 122 15.45 -12.06 12.93
C GLN A 122 14.50 -12.49 11.80
N ASN A 123 14.37 -11.64 10.77
CA ASN A 123 13.47 -11.83 9.63
C ASN A 123 11.97 -11.75 9.96
N PHE A 124 11.60 -11.23 11.12
CA PHE A 124 10.18 -10.98 11.42
C PHE A 124 9.55 -10.04 10.38
N LYS A 125 8.43 -10.47 9.78
CA LYS A 125 7.72 -9.76 8.69
C LYS A 125 8.55 -9.51 7.42
N LYS A 126 9.56 -10.29 7.18
CA LYS A 126 10.26 -10.28 5.89
C LYS A 126 9.57 -11.24 4.92
N SER A 127 9.44 -10.79 3.67
CA SER A 127 9.02 -11.66 2.57
C SER A 127 10.12 -12.68 2.24
N GLU A 128 9.76 -13.88 1.85
CA GLU A 128 10.67 -14.95 1.42
C GLU A 128 11.02 -14.85 -0.07
#